data_b02dfa60f9e4e8d2b190fa28bc17fafb
#
_entry.id   b02dfa60f9e4e8d2b190fa28bc17fafb
#
_cell.length_a   1.000
_cell.length_b   1.000
_cell.length_c   1.000
_cell.angle_alpha   90.00
_cell.angle_beta   90.00
_cell.angle_gamma   90.00
#
_symmetry.space_group_name_H-M   'P 1'
#
loop_
_entity.id
_entity.type
_entity.pdbx_description
1 polymer ?
#
loop_
_entity_poly.entity_id
_entity_poly.type
_entity_poly.pdbx_seq_one_letter_code
_entity_poly.pdbx_strand_id
1 'polypeptide(L)'
;MRRFPVIIRLLALLLVAVVAVSPAAAAEVLQVRTASLLQVGDGNRTYTVQLACIDVEPEGESAALDWLRQELPRRRRVNLRPVGRNDGQLLARVTPIGDEQDLSSGLVTAGLAADSCPTEPA
;
A
#
# COMPACT_ATOMS: atom_id res chain seq x y z
N MET A 1 47.54 -13.88 17.63
CA MET A 1 46.45 -14.22 18.57
C MET A 1 45.64 -13.04 19.05
N ARG A 2 46.27 -11.96 19.36
CA ARG A 2 45.55 -10.80 19.92
C ARG A 2 44.72 -10.05 18.91
N ARG A 3 44.85 -10.36 17.65
CA ARG A 3 44.13 -9.67 16.57
C ARG A 3 42.73 -10.19 16.35
N PHE A 4 42.44 -11.40 16.79
CA PHE A 4 41.13 -12.00 16.59
C PHE A 4 39.98 -11.23 17.24
N PRO A 5 40.12 -10.70 18.47
CA PRO A 5 39.02 -9.95 19.04
C PRO A 5 38.65 -8.71 18.27
N VAL A 6 39.61 -8.06 17.62
CA VAL A 6 39.35 -6.86 16.85
C VAL A 6 38.56 -7.20 15.60
N ILE A 7 38.89 -8.29 14.92
CA ILE A 7 38.16 -8.72 13.73
C ILE A 7 36.73 -9.10 14.08
N ILE A 8 36.53 -9.81 15.18
CA ILE A 8 35.22 -10.19 15.65
C ILE A 8 34.35 -8.96 15.97
N ARG A 9 34.94 -7.95 16.56
CA ARG A 9 34.27 -6.71 16.86
C ARG A 9 33.81 -5.96 15.61
N LEU A 10 34.65 -5.95 14.58
CA LEU A 10 34.31 -5.32 13.32
C LEU A 10 33.16 -6.04 12.63
N LEU A 11 33.19 -7.37 12.65
CA LEU A 11 32.09 -8.16 12.08
C LEU A 11 30.78 -7.91 12.83
N ALA A 12 30.82 -7.83 14.14
CA ALA A 12 29.64 -7.54 14.95
C ALA A 12 29.04 -6.17 14.62
N LEU A 13 29.90 -5.17 14.42
CA LEU A 13 29.46 -3.84 14.04
C LEU A 13 28.78 -3.83 12.66
N LEU A 14 29.34 -4.57 11.71
CA LEU A 14 28.73 -4.69 10.39
C LEU A 14 27.34 -5.33 10.44
N LEU A 15 27.20 -6.37 11.26
CA LEU A 15 25.92 -7.03 11.44
C LEU A 15 24.88 -6.08 12.04
N VAL A 16 25.26 -5.27 13.02
CA VAL A 16 24.38 -4.29 13.61
C VAL A 16 23.94 -3.26 12.60
N ALA A 17 24.86 -2.80 11.74
CA ALA A 17 24.53 -1.83 10.71
C ALA A 17 23.49 -2.38 9.71
N VAL A 18 23.61 -3.66 9.33
CA VAL A 18 22.65 -4.29 8.43
C VAL A 18 21.28 -4.41 9.09
N VAL A 19 21.22 -4.74 10.36
CA VAL A 19 19.94 -4.86 11.09
C VAL A 19 19.30 -3.49 11.27
N ALA A 20 20.07 -2.42 11.35
CA ALA A 20 19.52 -1.09 11.54
C ALA A 20 18.82 -0.55 10.31
N VAL A 21 19.02 -1.13 9.13
CA VAL A 21 18.33 -0.73 7.92
C VAL A 21 17.01 -1.49 7.86
N SER A 22 15.99 -0.92 8.49
CA SER A 22 14.64 -1.47 8.39
C SER A 22 13.99 -0.97 7.11
N PRO A 23 13.39 -1.84 6.31
CA PRO A 23 12.60 -1.35 5.19
C PRO A 23 11.43 -0.51 5.71
N ALA A 24 11.01 0.48 4.93
CA ALA A 24 9.84 1.25 5.25
C ALA A 24 8.67 0.27 5.49
N ALA A 25 7.97 0.47 6.59
CA ALA A 25 6.89 -0.42 6.95
C ALA A 25 5.79 -0.38 5.90
N ALA A 26 5.50 -1.52 5.30
CA ALA A 26 4.35 -1.67 4.42
C ALA A 26 3.10 -1.85 5.28
N ALA A 27 1.99 -1.26 4.86
CA ALA A 27 0.71 -1.49 5.50
C ALA A 27 0.13 -2.83 5.06
N GLU A 28 -0.75 -3.40 5.87
CA GLU A 28 -1.46 -4.63 5.52
C GLU A 28 -2.94 -4.32 5.33
N VAL A 29 -3.54 -4.91 4.32
CA VAL A 29 -4.99 -4.79 4.12
C VAL A 29 -5.69 -5.69 5.10
N LEU A 30 -6.54 -5.10 5.94
CA LEU A 30 -7.34 -5.84 6.90
C LEU A 30 -8.72 -6.17 6.34
N GLN A 31 -9.29 -5.25 5.58
CA GLN A 31 -10.62 -5.41 5.02
C GLN A 31 -10.82 -4.48 3.84
N VAL A 32 -11.47 -4.98 2.79
CA VAL A 32 -11.98 -4.16 1.69
C VAL A 32 -13.43 -3.85 2.04
N ARG A 33 -13.71 -2.60 2.34
CA ARG A 33 -15.06 -2.19 2.78
C ARG A 33 -15.99 -1.89 1.63
N THR A 34 -15.50 -1.10 0.69
CA THR A 34 -16.25 -0.76 -0.52
C THR A 34 -15.30 -0.79 -1.71
N ALA A 35 -15.80 -0.50 -2.89
CA ALA A 35 -14.98 -0.44 -4.10
C ALA A 35 -13.94 0.69 -4.06
N SER A 36 -13.96 1.54 -3.04
CA SER A 36 -13.01 2.64 -2.92
C SER A 36 -12.45 2.82 -1.52
N LEU A 37 -12.88 2.02 -0.54
CA LEU A 37 -12.45 2.16 0.85
C LEU A 37 -11.83 0.88 1.36
N LEU A 38 -10.62 1.02 1.89
CA LEU A 38 -9.87 -0.07 2.51
C LEU A 38 -9.64 0.23 3.97
N GLN A 39 -9.65 -0.80 4.78
CA GLN A 39 -9.14 -0.70 6.13
C GLN A 39 -7.77 -1.35 6.17
N VAL A 40 -6.77 -0.59 6.62
CA VAL A 40 -5.38 -1.05 6.61
C VAL A 40 -4.81 -0.95 8.02
N GLY A 41 -3.86 -1.82 8.28
CA GLY A 41 -3.11 -1.82 9.53
C GLY A 41 -1.65 -1.51 9.28
N ASP A 42 -1.07 -0.73 10.19
CA ASP A 42 0.34 -0.36 10.15
C ASP A 42 0.85 -0.39 11.59
N GLY A 43 1.50 -1.47 11.95
CA GLY A 43 1.91 -1.69 13.33
C GLY A 43 0.68 -1.82 14.23
N ASN A 44 0.57 -0.93 15.21
CA ASN A 44 -0.55 -0.92 16.15
C ASN A 44 -1.72 -0.03 15.70
N ARG A 45 -1.60 0.57 14.54
CA ARG A 45 -2.59 1.50 14.03
C ARG A 45 -3.46 0.85 12.99
N THR A 46 -4.74 1.22 13.00
CA THR A 46 -5.70 0.87 11.97
C THR A 46 -6.31 2.16 11.46
N TYR A 47 -6.40 2.30 10.14
CA TYR A 47 -7.00 3.49 9.57
C TYR A 47 -7.67 3.17 8.24
N THR A 48 -8.55 4.06 7.81
CA THR A 48 -9.30 3.93 6.57
C THR A 48 -8.58 4.68 5.47
N VAL A 49 -8.39 4.01 4.34
CA VAL A 49 -7.77 4.58 3.15
C VAL A 49 -8.80 4.59 2.04
N GLN A 50 -8.98 5.78 1.46
CA GLN A 50 -9.78 5.93 0.25
C GLN A 50 -8.85 5.87 -0.95
N LEU A 51 -9.21 5.06 -1.94
CA LEU A 51 -8.45 4.96 -3.19
C LEU A 51 -8.55 6.27 -3.96
N ALA A 52 -7.40 6.83 -4.32
CA ALA A 52 -7.32 8.12 -4.99
C ALA A 52 -7.64 7.98 -6.48
N CYS A 53 -8.19 9.05 -7.04
CA CYS A 53 -8.30 9.24 -8.48
C CYS A 53 -9.25 8.29 -9.19
N ILE A 54 -10.23 7.74 -8.50
CA ILE A 54 -11.25 6.89 -9.11
C ILE A 54 -12.65 7.34 -8.73
N ASP A 55 -13.56 7.05 -9.65
CA ASP A 55 -14.99 7.20 -9.43
C ASP A 55 -15.66 5.91 -9.90
N VAL A 56 -16.38 5.27 -8.99
CA VAL A 56 -17.06 4.00 -9.26
C VAL A 56 -18.55 4.26 -9.33
N GLU A 57 -19.15 3.89 -10.45
CA GLU A 57 -20.60 4.04 -10.61
C GLU A 57 -21.35 3.10 -9.69
N PRO A 58 -22.53 3.51 -9.16
CA PRO A 58 -23.30 2.63 -8.28
C PRO A 58 -23.59 1.26 -8.87
N GLU A 59 -23.87 1.20 -10.16
CA GLU A 59 -24.16 -0.06 -10.85
C GLU A 59 -22.94 -0.97 -10.92
N GLY A 60 -21.74 -0.41 -10.88
CA GLY A 60 -20.47 -1.14 -10.96
C GLY A 60 -19.85 -1.48 -9.61
N GLU A 61 -20.47 -1.04 -8.51
CA GLU A 61 -19.88 -1.17 -7.18
C GLU A 61 -19.59 -2.62 -6.83
N SER A 62 -20.51 -3.52 -7.10
CA SER A 62 -20.36 -4.94 -6.76
C SER A 62 -19.19 -5.57 -7.52
N ALA A 63 -19.09 -5.31 -8.82
CA ALA A 63 -18.01 -5.87 -9.63
C ALA A 63 -16.64 -5.31 -9.23
N ALA A 64 -16.57 -4.02 -8.96
CA ALA A 64 -15.33 -3.39 -8.51
C ALA A 64 -14.91 -3.91 -7.13
N LEU A 65 -15.86 -4.08 -6.23
CA LEU A 65 -15.59 -4.63 -4.90
C LEU A 65 -15.05 -6.06 -4.99
N ASP A 66 -15.65 -6.89 -5.83
CA ASP A 66 -15.18 -8.27 -6.04
C ASP A 66 -13.76 -8.29 -6.59
N TRP A 67 -13.49 -7.42 -7.55
CA TRP A 67 -12.15 -7.29 -8.13
C TRP A 67 -11.12 -6.94 -7.06
N LEU A 68 -11.44 -5.94 -6.23
CA LEU A 68 -10.54 -5.54 -5.13
C LEU A 68 -10.30 -6.67 -4.15
N ARG A 69 -11.33 -7.41 -3.81
CA ARG A 69 -11.20 -8.52 -2.87
C ARG A 69 -10.34 -9.65 -3.42
N GLN A 70 -10.35 -9.86 -4.72
CA GLN A 70 -9.47 -10.83 -5.36
C GLN A 70 -8.02 -10.36 -5.35
N GLU A 71 -7.79 -9.07 -5.59
CA GLU A 71 -6.45 -8.49 -5.59
C GLU A 71 -5.88 -8.35 -4.18
N LEU A 72 -6.74 -8.23 -3.19
CA LEU A 72 -6.37 -7.92 -1.82
C LEU A 72 -6.87 -8.98 -0.83
N PRO A 73 -6.32 -10.18 -0.86
CA PRO A 73 -6.60 -11.13 0.21
C PRO A 73 -6.15 -10.54 1.54
N ARG A 74 -6.78 -10.97 2.61
CA ARG A 74 -6.51 -10.44 3.93
C ARG A 74 -5.01 -10.51 4.24
N ARG A 75 -4.49 -9.43 4.81
CA ARG A 75 -3.09 -9.23 5.16
C ARG A 75 -2.16 -9.04 3.97
N ARG A 76 -2.71 -8.81 2.79
CA ARG A 76 -1.89 -8.42 1.65
C ARG A 76 -1.14 -7.14 1.99
N ARG A 77 0.16 -7.16 1.78
CA ARG A 77 0.99 -5.99 2.01
C ARG A 77 0.89 -5.02 0.85
N VAL A 78 0.78 -3.75 1.19
CA VAL A 78 0.63 -2.69 0.20
C VAL A 78 1.51 -1.51 0.56
N ASN A 79 1.93 -0.79 -0.47
CA ASN A 79 2.54 0.53 -0.33
C ASN A 79 1.46 1.58 -0.47
N LEU A 80 1.47 2.56 0.41
CA LEU A 80 0.56 3.69 0.37
C LEU A 80 1.32 4.93 -0.10
N ARG A 81 0.78 5.60 -1.09
CA ARG A 81 1.27 6.90 -1.51
C ARG A 81 0.18 7.93 -1.27
N PRO A 82 0.25 8.63 -0.15
CA PRO A 82 -0.77 9.63 0.19
C PRO A 82 -0.79 10.76 -0.81
N VAL A 83 -1.98 11.19 -1.19
CA VAL A 83 -2.17 12.35 -2.05
C VAL A 83 -3.03 13.41 -1.38
N GLY A 84 -3.63 13.11 -0.22
CA GLY A 84 -4.43 14.08 0.50
C GLY A 84 -5.26 13.41 1.59
N ARG A 85 -6.23 14.15 2.08
CA ARG A 85 -7.21 13.68 3.04
C ARG A 85 -8.59 14.10 2.60
N ASN A 86 -9.56 13.27 2.90
CA ASN A 86 -10.96 13.52 2.59
C ASN A 86 -11.80 13.08 3.79
N ASP A 87 -12.43 14.02 4.47
CA ASP A 87 -13.27 13.76 5.65
C ASP A 87 -12.57 12.91 6.72
N GLY A 88 -11.30 13.24 7.00
CA GLY A 88 -10.51 12.53 8.00
C GLY A 88 -9.95 11.20 7.53
N GLN A 89 -10.27 10.77 6.32
CA GLN A 89 -9.71 9.55 5.75
C GLN A 89 -8.49 9.88 4.91
N LEU A 90 -7.54 8.95 4.88
CA LEU A 90 -6.37 9.10 4.03
C LEU A 90 -6.77 8.81 2.59
N LEU A 91 -6.45 9.76 1.71
CA LEU A 91 -6.63 9.57 0.27
C LEU A 91 -5.27 9.18 -0.31
N ALA A 92 -5.18 8.02 -0.92
CA ALA A 92 -3.89 7.48 -1.34
C ALA A 92 -4.00 6.60 -2.57
N ARG A 93 -2.89 6.51 -3.30
CA ARG A 93 -2.71 5.44 -4.25
C ARG A 93 -2.12 4.26 -3.51
N VAL A 94 -2.68 3.09 -3.76
CA VAL A 94 -2.35 1.87 -3.03
C VAL A 94 -1.82 0.86 -4.04
N THR A 95 -0.59 0.41 -3.83
CA THR A 95 0.06 -0.55 -4.72
C THR A 95 0.41 -1.82 -3.93
N PRO A 96 -0.16 -2.97 -4.28
CA PRO A 96 0.27 -4.22 -3.65
C PRO A 96 1.76 -4.46 -3.85
N ILE A 97 2.44 -4.95 -2.83
CA ILE A 97 3.87 -5.21 -2.90
C ILE A 97 4.12 -6.26 -3.98
N GLY A 98 5.01 -5.96 -4.90
CA GLY A 98 5.33 -6.83 -6.02
C GLY A 98 4.60 -6.48 -7.31
N ASP A 99 3.56 -5.68 -7.24
CA ASP A 99 2.84 -5.22 -8.43
C ASP A 99 3.40 -3.89 -8.91
N GLU A 100 3.31 -3.65 -10.21
CA GLU A 100 3.76 -2.41 -10.81
C GLU A 100 2.65 -1.35 -10.83
N GLN A 101 1.40 -1.79 -10.87
CA GLN A 101 0.25 -0.92 -11.04
C GLN A 101 -0.48 -0.75 -9.72
N ASP A 102 -0.84 0.47 -9.39
CA ASP A 102 -1.68 0.73 -8.22
C ASP A 102 -3.12 0.28 -8.47
N LEU A 103 -3.88 0.11 -7.40
CA LEU A 103 -5.23 -0.41 -7.49
C LEU A 103 -6.18 0.50 -8.25
N SER A 104 -6.03 1.82 -8.09
CA SER A 104 -6.87 2.77 -8.84
C SER A 104 -6.67 2.61 -10.34
N SER A 105 -5.42 2.54 -10.79
CA SER A 105 -5.11 2.32 -12.19
C SER A 105 -5.60 0.96 -12.67
N GLY A 106 -5.50 -0.06 -11.83
CA GLY A 106 -6.00 -1.39 -12.16
C GLY A 106 -7.51 -1.43 -12.35
N LEU A 107 -8.24 -0.76 -11.48
CA LEU A 107 -9.70 -0.64 -11.63
C LEU A 107 -10.09 0.07 -12.92
N VAL A 108 -9.39 1.14 -13.25
CA VAL A 108 -9.65 1.88 -14.50
C VAL A 108 -9.33 1.01 -15.71
N THR A 109 -8.20 0.32 -15.70
CA THR A 109 -7.80 -0.58 -16.80
C THR A 109 -8.80 -1.71 -16.98
N ALA A 110 -9.35 -2.23 -15.87
CA ALA A 110 -10.35 -3.29 -15.92
C ALA A 110 -11.74 -2.79 -16.31
N GLY A 111 -11.92 -1.49 -16.50
CA GLY A 111 -13.20 -0.91 -16.86
C GLY A 111 -14.19 -0.83 -15.69
N LEU A 112 -13.69 -0.91 -14.46
CA LEU A 112 -14.52 -0.95 -13.24
C LEU A 112 -14.61 0.40 -12.54
N ALA A 113 -13.82 1.38 -12.96
CA ALA A 113 -13.83 2.73 -12.42
C ALA A 113 -13.42 3.71 -13.51
N ALA A 114 -13.84 4.96 -13.33
CA ALA A 114 -13.37 6.05 -14.16
C ALA A 114 -12.22 6.78 -13.45
N ASP A 115 -11.27 7.28 -14.23
CA ASP A 115 -10.19 8.10 -13.72
C ASP A 115 -10.75 9.48 -13.42
N SER A 116 -10.71 9.89 -12.16
CA SER A 116 -11.24 11.17 -11.73
C SER A 116 -10.18 12.24 -11.53
N CYS A 117 -8.90 11.89 -11.66
CA CYS A 117 -7.83 12.87 -11.55
C CYS A 117 -7.48 13.42 -12.91
N PRO A 118 -7.16 14.74 -13.01
CA PRO A 118 -6.70 15.28 -14.28
C PRO A 118 -5.37 14.64 -14.68
N THR A 119 -5.20 14.44 -15.98
CA THR A 119 -3.94 13.95 -16.52
C THR A 119 -2.87 14.99 -16.25
N GLU A 120 -1.81 14.61 -15.59
CA GLU A 120 -0.71 15.53 -15.38
C GLU A 120 -0.03 15.83 -16.71
N PRO A 121 0.23 17.11 -17.00
CA PRO A 121 1.05 17.43 -18.15
C PRO A 121 2.45 16.88 -17.96
N ALA A 122 2.94 16.23 -18.98
CA ALA A 122 4.25 15.60 -18.95
C ALA A 122 5.37 16.61 -18.70
#